data_6220ed939d04574cedc1f08de24c4c93
#
_entry.id   6220ed939d04574cedc1f08de24c4c93
#
_cell.length_a   1.000
_cell.length_b   1.000
_cell.length_c   1.000
_cell.angle_alpha   90.00
_cell.angle_beta   90.00
_cell.angle_gamma   90.00
#
_symmetry.space_group_name_H-M   'P 1'
#
loop_
_entity.id
_entity.type
_entity.pdbx_description
1 polymer ?
#
loop_
_entity_poly.entity_id
_entity_poly.type
_entity_poly.pdbx_seq_one_letter_code
_entity_poly.pdbx_strand_id
1 'polypeptide(L)'
;MPKMQLNVATHLVFAECCWFATSAVFDVHYGTSAVLSVAVASVLPDAGYPGSTLGYRFGSVCEDLKRYFDHRGFLHSFLALLLITPVLGLVLWWITGNPALAVAIFVGHGSHLVADMMTIGGVQLFWPSRAIVVFPGRHDYRVIRGSASERVFVGVVLVLALLFYPVSRVGFDGLIYRMGGADQVYGRVTKVTDGDTVSVEVYGQVQPVRLIGVDTPEKVAQDQPVGCFSREASAYTKKVLTDRLVRLEMPRIGDSEDAYGRTLAYIYLNTDRDGSYEHLFNEDLIELGFARTTTFSHTYRREFEHLREGAEARGVGLWGACPSRQP
;
A
#
# COMPACT_ATOMS: atom_id res chain seq x y z
N MET A 1 -28.29 12.16 31.39
CA MET A 1 -26.86 12.20 31.08
C MET A 1 -26.47 11.52 29.74
N PRO A 2 -27.34 11.52 28.70
CA PRO A 2 -27.00 10.80 27.43
C PRO A 2 -26.19 11.62 26.43
N LYS A 3 -25.79 12.84 26.72
CA LYS A 3 -25.09 13.75 25.76
C LYS A 3 -23.56 13.82 25.92
N MET A 4 -22.97 12.98 26.76
CA MET A 4 -21.54 13.08 27.13
C MET A 4 -20.62 12.13 26.33
N GLN A 5 -21.15 11.21 25.52
CA GLN A 5 -20.39 10.29 24.66
C GLN A 5 -20.67 10.60 23.19
N LEU A 6 -19.70 10.38 22.32
CA LEU A 6 -19.90 10.44 20.87
C LEU A 6 -20.75 9.27 20.38
N ASN A 7 -21.27 9.40 19.17
CA ASN A 7 -21.92 8.28 18.50
C ASN A 7 -20.89 7.22 18.11
N VAL A 8 -21.29 5.94 18.09
CA VAL A 8 -20.44 4.84 17.60
C VAL A 8 -19.93 5.14 16.19
N ALA A 9 -20.78 5.67 15.32
CA ALA A 9 -20.37 6.07 13.98
C ALA A 9 -19.23 7.12 13.96
N THR A 10 -19.27 8.08 14.91
CA THR A 10 -18.21 9.09 15.04
C THR A 10 -16.90 8.47 15.47
N HIS A 11 -16.91 7.52 16.42
CA HIS A 11 -15.72 6.77 16.82
C HIS A 11 -15.13 5.95 15.66
N LEU A 12 -15.99 5.26 14.90
CA LEU A 12 -15.56 4.47 13.74
C LEU A 12 -14.87 5.34 12.68
N VAL A 13 -15.53 6.42 12.26
CA VAL A 13 -14.97 7.32 11.24
C VAL A 13 -13.66 7.96 11.70
N PHE A 14 -13.59 8.38 12.96
CA PHE A 14 -12.36 8.96 13.51
C PHE A 14 -11.23 7.93 13.60
N ALA A 15 -11.52 6.70 14.00
CA ALA A 15 -10.56 5.63 14.11
C ALA A 15 -9.98 5.25 12.73
N GLU A 16 -10.81 5.16 11.70
CA GLU A 16 -10.35 4.88 10.33
C GLU A 16 -9.48 6.02 9.79
N CYS A 17 -9.83 7.28 10.08
CA CYS A 17 -8.99 8.42 9.74
C CYS A 17 -7.61 8.33 10.42
N CYS A 18 -7.57 8.02 11.72
CA CYS A 18 -6.33 7.81 12.46
C CYS A 18 -5.51 6.64 11.88
N TRP A 19 -6.18 5.56 11.45
CA TRP A 19 -5.53 4.42 10.81
C TRP A 19 -4.88 4.81 9.48
N PHE A 20 -5.62 5.49 8.60
CA PHE A 20 -5.08 5.92 7.32
C PHE A 20 -3.91 6.90 7.49
N ALA A 21 -4.02 7.82 8.46
CA ALA A 21 -2.91 8.72 8.79
C ALA A 21 -1.69 7.95 9.31
N THR A 22 -1.89 6.98 10.21
CA THR A 22 -0.81 6.14 10.75
C THR A 22 -0.15 5.33 9.64
N SER A 23 -0.95 4.68 8.79
CA SER A 23 -0.43 3.89 7.67
C SER A 23 0.34 4.74 6.66
N ALA A 24 -0.13 5.95 6.38
CA ALA A 24 0.54 6.89 5.50
C ALA A 24 1.89 7.39 6.05
N VAL A 25 1.96 7.65 7.37
CA VAL A 25 3.18 8.20 8.01
C VAL A 25 4.24 7.14 8.25
N PHE A 26 3.82 5.93 8.65
CA PHE A 26 4.73 4.84 9.03
C PHE A 26 4.87 3.76 7.95
N ASP A 27 4.32 3.99 6.77
CA ASP A 27 4.33 3.06 5.64
C ASP A 27 3.86 1.63 6.00
N VAL A 28 2.81 1.56 6.81
CA VAL A 28 2.24 0.28 7.25
C VAL A 28 1.32 -0.28 6.17
N HIS A 29 1.80 -1.28 5.45
CA HIS A 29 0.98 -2.00 4.47
C HIS A 29 -0.11 -2.82 5.17
N TYR A 30 -1.35 -2.73 4.69
CA TYR A 30 -2.49 -3.37 5.33
C TYR A 30 -3.53 -3.89 4.34
N GLY A 31 -4.24 -4.93 4.77
CA GLY A 31 -5.42 -5.46 4.08
C GLY A 31 -6.73 -5.06 4.79
N THR A 32 -7.84 -5.54 4.27
CA THR A 32 -9.18 -5.30 4.84
C THR A 32 -9.31 -5.74 6.31
N SER A 33 -8.57 -6.78 6.71
CA SER A 33 -8.54 -7.27 8.09
C SER A 33 -8.06 -6.23 9.10
N ALA A 34 -7.09 -5.38 8.73
CA ALA A 34 -6.62 -4.32 9.61
C ALA A 34 -7.66 -3.20 9.77
N VAL A 35 -8.32 -2.78 8.70
CA VAL A 35 -9.44 -1.83 8.74
C VAL A 35 -10.55 -2.33 9.66
N LEU A 36 -10.96 -3.59 9.52
CA LEU A 36 -11.95 -4.19 10.42
C LEU A 36 -11.47 -4.25 11.88
N SER A 37 -10.19 -4.52 12.11
CA SER A 37 -9.61 -4.56 13.46
C SER A 37 -9.61 -3.17 14.12
N VAL A 38 -9.30 -2.12 13.38
CA VAL A 38 -9.41 -0.73 13.85
C VAL A 38 -10.84 -0.41 14.26
N ALA A 39 -11.81 -0.72 13.39
CA ALA A 39 -13.22 -0.51 13.65
C ALA A 39 -13.69 -1.21 14.94
N VAL A 40 -13.36 -2.49 15.10
CA VAL A 40 -13.71 -3.27 16.31
C VAL A 40 -13.02 -2.67 17.55
N ALA A 41 -11.71 -2.40 17.48
CA ALA A 41 -10.95 -1.87 18.60
C ALA A 41 -11.41 -0.48 19.04
N SER A 42 -11.91 0.34 18.09
CA SER A 42 -12.43 1.68 18.38
C SER A 42 -13.73 1.70 19.19
N VAL A 43 -14.45 0.60 19.26
CA VAL A 43 -15.71 0.49 20.03
C VAL A 43 -15.57 -0.43 21.24
N LEU A 44 -14.43 -1.10 21.37
CA LEU A 44 -14.14 -2.06 22.45
C LEU A 44 -14.26 -1.45 23.86
N PRO A 45 -13.74 -0.22 24.15
CA PRO A 45 -13.87 0.38 25.47
C PRO A 45 -15.33 0.54 25.93
N ASP A 46 -16.24 0.83 25.00
CA ASP A 46 -17.66 1.00 25.26
C ASP A 46 -18.44 -0.34 25.37
N ALA A 47 -17.84 -1.47 24.99
CA ALA A 47 -18.51 -2.78 25.04
C ALA A 47 -18.94 -3.19 26.44
N GLY A 48 -18.23 -2.75 27.48
CA GLY A 48 -18.56 -3.00 28.88
C GLY A 48 -19.72 -2.16 29.44
N TYR A 49 -20.31 -1.25 28.65
CA TYR A 49 -21.40 -0.39 29.11
C TYR A 49 -22.78 -0.88 28.61
N PRO A 50 -23.73 -1.24 29.52
CA PRO A 50 -25.05 -1.76 29.12
C PRO A 50 -25.88 -0.81 28.26
N GLY A 51 -25.63 0.51 28.33
CA GLY A 51 -26.27 1.54 27.51
C GLY A 51 -25.61 1.79 26.16
N SER A 52 -24.50 1.11 25.84
CA SER A 52 -23.88 1.16 24.52
C SER A 52 -24.57 0.21 23.54
N THR A 53 -24.42 0.47 22.25
CA THR A 53 -24.99 -0.37 21.17
C THR A 53 -24.50 -1.82 21.23
N LEU A 54 -23.24 -2.04 21.65
CA LEU A 54 -22.64 -3.35 21.84
C LEU A 54 -23.00 -3.96 23.20
N GLY A 55 -22.95 -3.19 24.29
CA GLY A 55 -23.26 -3.66 25.64
C GLY A 55 -24.68 -4.16 25.80
N TYR A 56 -25.64 -3.62 25.06
CA TYR A 56 -27.01 -4.12 25.02
C TYR A 56 -27.12 -5.57 24.54
N ARG A 57 -26.22 -6.00 23.64
CA ARG A 57 -26.20 -7.39 23.14
C ARG A 57 -25.51 -8.39 24.08
N PHE A 58 -24.64 -7.91 24.95
CA PHE A 58 -23.87 -8.77 25.88
C PHE A 58 -24.41 -8.73 27.32
N GLY A 59 -25.56 -8.10 27.57
CA GLY A 59 -26.40 -8.07 28.77
C GLY A 59 -25.70 -8.43 30.10
N SER A 60 -25.80 -9.70 30.51
CA SER A 60 -25.30 -10.20 31.78
C SER A 60 -23.78 -10.08 31.97
N VAL A 61 -23.00 -10.30 30.91
CA VAL A 61 -21.53 -10.15 30.96
C VAL A 61 -21.12 -8.70 31.20
N CYS A 62 -21.85 -7.75 30.62
CA CYS A 62 -21.62 -6.33 30.84
C CYS A 62 -22.01 -5.86 32.24
N GLU A 63 -23.02 -6.45 32.84
CA GLU A 63 -23.40 -6.15 34.23
C GLU A 63 -22.35 -6.64 35.23
N ASP A 64 -21.77 -7.82 35.01
CA ASP A 64 -20.68 -8.33 35.82
C ASP A 64 -19.38 -7.50 35.67
N LEU A 65 -19.01 -7.16 34.41
CA LEU A 65 -17.87 -6.27 34.15
C LEU A 65 -18.03 -4.90 34.78
N LYS A 66 -19.26 -4.32 34.75
CA LYS A 66 -19.57 -3.04 35.40
C LYS A 66 -19.39 -3.09 36.93
N ARG A 67 -19.56 -4.24 37.55
CA ARG A 67 -19.36 -4.45 38.97
C ARG A 67 -17.90 -4.28 39.38
N TYR A 68 -16.96 -4.63 38.49
CA TYR A 68 -15.52 -4.58 38.73
C TYR A 68 -14.84 -3.36 38.08
N PHE A 69 -15.39 -2.86 36.98
CA PHE A 69 -14.83 -1.74 36.23
C PHE A 69 -15.88 -0.64 36.12
N ASP A 70 -15.62 0.51 36.76
CA ASP A 70 -16.50 1.69 36.68
C ASP A 70 -16.62 2.14 35.20
N HIS A 71 -17.80 2.63 34.83
CA HIS A 71 -18.01 3.20 33.49
C HIS A 71 -17.05 4.37 33.24
N ARG A 72 -16.31 4.32 32.14
CA ARG A 72 -15.17 5.21 31.82
C ARG A 72 -13.98 5.08 32.78
N GLY A 73 -13.87 3.99 33.54
CA GLY A 73 -12.73 3.67 34.37
C GLY A 73 -11.59 3.02 33.59
N PHE A 74 -11.29 1.77 33.99
CA PHE A 74 -10.12 1.05 33.48
C PHE A 74 -10.03 0.95 31.94
N LEU A 75 -11.12 0.55 31.24
CA LEU A 75 -11.11 0.38 29.77
C LEU A 75 -10.91 1.69 28.99
N HIS A 76 -11.24 2.82 29.60
CA HIS A 76 -11.02 4.15 29.03
C HIS A 76 -9.72 4.80 29.54
N SER A 77 -8.75 4.02 29.94
CA SER A 77 -7.48 4.50 30.49
C SER A 77 -6.29 4.19 29.61
N PHE A 78 -5.23 4.98 29.78
CA PHE A 78 -3.95 4.72 29.17
C PHE A 78 -3.35 3.39 29.66
N LEU A 79 -3.66 2.98 30.88
CA LEU A 79 -3.24 1.68 31.41
C LEU A 79 -3.86 0.52 30.64
N ALA A 80 -5.17 0.58 30.32
CA ALA A 80 -5.81 -0.45 29.51
C ALA A 80 -5.26 -0.46 28.08
N LEU A 81 -5.00 0.70 27.49
CA LEU A 81 -4.36 0.80 26.18
C LEU A 81 -3.00 0.08 26.18
N LEU A 82 -2.18 0.25 27.23
CA LEU A 82 -0.85 -0.37 27.29
C LEU A 82 -0.85 -1.86 27.70
N LEU A 83 -1.89 -2.34 28.38
CA LEU A 83 -1.95 -3.73 28.84
C LEU A 83 -2.80 -4.61 27.91
N ILE A 84 -3.97 -4.13 27.51
CA ILE A 84 -4.94 -4.96 26.73
C ILE A 84 -4.55 -5.00 25.26
N THR A 85 -4.25 -3.86 24.64
CA THR A 85 -4.02 -3.81 23.20
C THR A 85 -2.78 -4.57 22.75
N PRO A 86 -1.62 -4.54 23.46
CA PRO A 86 -0.49 -5.36 23.08
C PRO A 86 -0.77 -6.86 23.19
N VAL A 87 -1.50 -7.29 24.23
CA VAL A 87 -1.86 -8.70 24.39
C VAL A 87 -2.79 -9.16 23.26
N LEU A 88 -3.84 -8.42 22.96
CA LEU A 88 -4.75 -8.73 21.85
C LEU A 88 -4.02 -8.67 20.50
N GLY A 89 -3.18 -7.68 20.32
CA GLY A 89 -2.37 -7.51 19.12
C GLY A 89 -1.41 -8.67 18.89
N LEU A 90 -0.69 -9.11 19.94
CA LEU A 90 0.21 -10.25 19.87
C LEU A 90 -0.54 -11.56 19.59
N VAL A 91 -1.70 -11.79 20.19
CA VAL A 91 -2.53 -12.95 19.94
C VAL A 91 -2.98 -12.97 18.47
N LEU A 92 -3.47 -11.86 17.94
CA LEU A 92 -3.87 -11.77 16.53
C LEU A 92 -2.69 -11.94 15.59
N TRP A 93 -1.56 -11.33 15.89
CA TRP A 93 -0.33 -11.53 15.11
C TRP A 93 0.08 -13.00 15.10
N TRP A 94 0.08 -13.65 16.26
CA TRP A 94 0.42 -15.07 16.37
C TRP A 94 -0.53 -15.97 15.55
N ILE A 95 -1.84 -15.68 15.57
CA ILE A 95 -2.85 -16.46 14.81
C ILE A 95 -2.76 -16.21 13.31
N THR A 96 -2.55 -14.97 12.89
CA THR A 96 -2.69 -14.55 11.49
C THR A 96 -1.37 -14.35 10.75
N GLY A 97 -0.24 -14.25 11.47
CA GLY A 97 1.06 -13.86 10.91
C GLY A 97 1.15 -12.39 10.48
N ASN A 98 0.10 -11.58 10.70
CA ASN A 98 0.04 -10.20 10.23
C ASN A 98 0.28 -9.17 11.36
N PRO A 99 1.48 -8.53 11.42
CA PRO A 99 1.80 -7.56 12.47
C PRO A 99 0.98 -6.26 12.37
N ALA A 100 0.45 -5.92 11.20
CA ALA A 100 -0.38 -4.73 11.03
C ALA A 100 -1.64 -4.77 11.91
N LEU A 101 -2.13 -5.96 12.27
CA LEU A 101 -3.28 -6.11 13.15
C LEU A 101 -3.00 -5.64 14.58
N ALA A 102 -1.78 -5.84 15.07
CA ALA A 102 -1.38 -5.34 16.40
C ALA A 102 -1.39 -3.80 16.43
N VAL A 103 -0.84 -3.17 15.39
CA VAL A 103 -0.88 -1.70 15.24
C VAL A 103 -2.32 -1.21 15.09
N ALA A 104 -3.14 -1.91 14.32
CA ALA A 104 -4.54 -1.57 14.08
C ALA A 104 -5.36 -1.56 15.38
N ILE A 105 -5.19 -2.54 16.26
CA ILE A 105 -5.87 -2.58 17.57
C ILE A 105 -5.42 -1.44 18.45
N PHE A 106 -4.12 -1.15 18.48
CA PHE A 106 -3.59 -0.04 19.28
C PHE A 106 -4.13 1.31 18.80
N VAL A 107 -4.14 1.55 17.49
CA VAL A 107 -4.69 2.78 16.88
C VAL A 107 -6.19 2.89 17.13
N GLY A 108 -6.95 1.80 16.93
CA GLY A 108 -8.40 1.79 17.15
C GLY A 108 -8.78 2.15 18.60
N HIS A 109 -8.18 1.50 19.59
CA HIS A 109 -8.42 1.81 20.99
C HIS A 109 -7.92 3.21 21.37
N GLY A 110 -6.71 3.59 20.93
CA GLY A 110 -6.14 4.91 21.21
C GLY A 110 -6.98 6.04 20.63
N SER A 111 -7.50 5.88 19.42
CA SER A 111 -8.40 6.86 18.79
C SER A 111 -9.70 7.04 19.57
N HIS A 112 -10.26 5.96 20.13
CA HIS A 112 -11.43 6.07 21.01
C HIS A 112 -11.15 6.97 22.21
N LEU A 113 -10.03 6.78 22.91
CA LEU A 113 -9.65 7.62 24.05
C LEU A 113 -9.50 9.08 23.65
N VAL A 114 -8.84 9.34 22.51
CA VAL A 114 -8.67 10.71 21.99
C VAL A 114 -10.02 11.34 21.64
N ALA A 115 -10.91 10.61 20.97
CA ALA A 115 -12.23 11.11 20.62
C ALA A 115 -13.06 11.45 21.88
N ASP A 116 -13.01 10.62 22.91
CA ASP A 116 -13.69 10.88 24.19
C ASP A 116 -13.08 12.07 24.94
N MET A 117 -11.76 12.27 24.89
CA MET A 117 -11.12 13.48 25.42
C MET A 117 -11.66 14.76 24.77
N MET A 118 -12.06 14.70 23.50
CA MET A 118 -12.60 15.85 22.76
C MET A 118 -14.05 16.17 23.13
N THR A 119 -14.72 15.32 23.90
CA THR A 119 -16.08 15.59 24.37
C THR A 119 -16.13 16.50 25.60
N ILE A 120 -17.32 17.02 25.93
CA ILE A 120 -17.53 17.78 27.18
C ILE A 120 -17.26 16.93 28.42
N GLY A 121 -17.53 15.61 28.33
CA GLY A 121 -17.36 14.67 29.45
C GLY A 121 -15.92 14.29 29.74
N GLY A 122 -15.06 14.32 28.75
CA GLY A 122 -13.68 13.88 28.87
C GLY A 122 -13.54 12.40 29.25
N VAL A 123 -12.37 11.98 29.68
CA VAL A 123 -12.03 10.58 30.03
C VAL A 123 -11.10 10.53 31.24
N GLN A 124 -11.20 9.48 32.07
CA GLN A 124 -10.28 9.20 33.18
C GLN A 124 -9.02 8.50 32.65
N LEU A 125 -8.22 9.23 31.87
CA LEU A 125 -7.08 8.66 31.14
C LEU A 125 -6.06 7.98 32.07
N PHE A 126 -5.87 8.50 33.27
CA PHE A 126 -4.87 8.04 34.24
C PHE A 126 -5.50 7.22 35.39
N TRP A 127 -6.45 6.34 35.04
CA TRP A 127 -7.01 5.41 36.03
C TRP A 127 -5.86 4.68 36.79
N PRO A 128 -5.95 4.49 38.14
CA PRO A 128 -7.10 4.66 39.03
C PRO A 128 -7.35 6.11 39.51
N SER A 129 -6.61 7.09 39.04
CA SER A 129 -6.92 8.49 39.33
C SER A 129 -8.29 8.88 38.76
N ARG A 130 -9.07 9.63 39.53
CA ARG A 130 -10.35 10.14 39.09
C ARG A 130 -10.27 11.45 38.29
N ALA A 131 -9.06 11.89 37.97
CA ALA A 131 -8.84 13.11 37.18
C ALA A 131 -9.39 12.91 35.76
N ILE A 132 -10.24 13.84 35.34
CA ILE A 132 -10.80 13.83 33.97
C ILE A 132 -9.89 14.64 33.06
N VAL A 133 -9.44 14.01 31.99
CA VAL A 133 -8.66 14.64 30.92
C VAL A 133 -9.61 15.08 29.80
N VAL A 134 -9.46 16.33 29.36
CA VAL A 134 -10.21 16.91 28.26
C VAL A 134 -9.28 17.65 27.30
N PHE A 135 -9.58 17.58 26.02
CA PHE A 135 -8.90 18.32 24.97
C PHE A 135 -9.91 18.68 23.86
N PRO A 136 -9.92 19.90 23.32
CA PRO A 136 -9.16 21.10 23.77
C PRO A 136 -9.62 21.62 25.13
N GLY A 137 -8.76 22.37 25.80
CA GLY A 137 -9.04 22.94 27.14
C GLY A 137 -10.24 23.87 27.16
N ARG A 138 -10.50 24.64 26.08
CA ARG A 138 -11.65 25.54 25.98
C ARG A 138 -12.93 24.77 25.70
N HIS A 139 -13.94 24.98 26.54
CA HIS A 139 -15.24 24.30 26.48
C HIS A 139 -15.94 24.49 25.12
N ASP A 140 -15.85 25.67 24.51
CA ASP A 140 -16.55 26.04 23.28
C ASP A 140 -16.09 25.22 22.05
N TYR A 141 -14.89 24.64 22.11
CA TYR A 141 -14.33 23.81 21.04
C TYR A 141 -14.55 22.31 21.23
N ARG A 142 -15.25 21.91 22.31
CA ARG A 142 -15.52 20.49 22.57
C ARG A 142 -16.72 19.98 21.78
N VAL A 143 -16.65 18.72 21.43
CA VAL A 143 -17.71 18.07 20.67
C VAL A 143 -18.87 17.68 21.57
N ILE A 144 -20.09 18.03 21.17
CA ILE A 144 -21.32 17.67 21.84
C ILE A 144 -22.11 16.72 20.97
N ARG A 145 -22.43 15.53 21.49
CA ARG A 145 -23.21 14.54 20.78
C ARG A 145 -24.54 15.10 20.25
N GLY A 146 -24.81 14.82 18.97
CA GLY A 146 -26.03 15.23 18.27
C GLY A 146 -26.08 16.71 17.89
N SER A 147 -25.02 17.49 18.19
CA SER A 147 -24.96 18.93 17.90
C SER A 147 -24.35 19.23 16.53
N ALA A 148 -24.32 20.50 16.19
CA ALA A 148 -23.60 21.00 15.02
C ALA A 148 -22.10 20.74 15.12
N SER A 149 -21.51 20.83 16.32
CA SER A 149 -20.08 20.58 16.52
C SER A 149 -19.69 19.13 16.20
N GLU A 150 -20.53 18.13 16.53
CA GLU A 150 -20.25 16.73 16.11
C GLU A 150 -20.33 16.58 14.60
N ARG A 151 -21.32 17.19 13.94
CA ARG A 151 -21.43 17.11 12.46
C ARG A 151 -20.24 17.76 11.76
N VAL A 152 -19.79 18.92 12.23
CA VAL A 152 -18.60 19.60 11.71
C VAL A 152 -17.36 18.73 11.95
N PHE A 153 -17.19 18.18 13.14
CA PHE A 153 -16.09 17.28 13.48
C PHE A 153 -16.06 16.08 12.53
N VAL A 154 -17.17 15.36 12.37
CA VAL A 154 -17.27 14.21 11.43
C VAL A 154 -16.97 14.66 10.00
N GLY A 155 -17.47 15.79 9.55
CA GLY A 155 -17.19 16.32 8.21
C GLY A 155 -15.70 16.58 7.99
N VAL A 156 -15.01 17.21 8.94
CA VAL A 156 -13.56 17.44 8.87
C VAL A 156 -12.80 16.11 8.86
N VAL A 157 -13.17 15.17 9.74
CA VAL A 157 -12.53 13.84 9.81
C VAL A 157 -12.72 13.06 8.52
N LEU A 158 -13.90 13.11 7.90
CA LEU A 158 -14.14 12.46 6.59
C LEU A 158 -13.28 13.05 5.49
N VAL A 159 -13.13 14.38 5.44
CA VAL A 159 -12.24 15.03 4.47
C VAL A 159 -10.80 14.58 4.68
N LEU A 160 -10.32 14.56 5.94
CA LEU A 160 -8.98 14.07 6.25
C LEU A 160 -8.81 12.60 5.90
N ALA A 161 -9.79 11.75 6.17
CA ALA A 161 -9.75 10.33 5.80
C ALA A 161 -9.66 10.15 4.29
N LEU A 162 -10.41 10.94 3.50
CA LEU A 162 -10.33 10.92 2.04
C LEU A 162 -8.97 11.39 1.51
N LEU A 163 -8.30 12.31 2.20
CA LEU A 163 -6.95 12.76 1.85
C LEU A 163 -5.88 11.73 2.21
N PHE A 164 -5.98 11.10 3.38
CA PHE A 164 -4.99 10.10 3.83
C PHE A 164 -5.18 8.73 3.18
N TYR A 165 -6.39 8.37 2.77
CA TYR A 165 -6.66 7.06 2.20
C TYR A 165 -5.76 6.70 1.00
N PRO A 166 -5.63 7.54 -0.07
CA PRO A 166 -4.75 7.21 -1.18
C PRO A 166 -3.28 7.10 -0.75
N VAL A 167 -2.82 8.00 0.14
CA VAL A 167 -1.46 7.97 0.65
C VAL A 167 -1.20 6.70 1.47
N SER A 168 -2.15 6.31 2.31
CA SER A 168 -2.05 5.08 3.13
C SER A 168 -2.00 3.78 2.30
N ARG A 169 -2.46 3.83 1.05
CA ARG A 169 -2.45 2.65 0.14
C ARG A 169 -1.15 2.50 -0.62
N VAL A 170 -0.47 3.58 -0.93
CA VAL A 170 0.69 3.57 -1.84
C VAL A 170 1.90 4.32 -1.29
N GLY A 171 1.82 4.95 -0.13
CA GLY A 171 2.83 5.85 0.40
C GLY A 171 2.87 7.20 -0.33
N PHE A 172 3.66 8.15 0.18
CA PHE A 172 3.86 9.45 -0.48
C PHE A 172 4.59 9.29 -1.81
N ASP A 173 5.63 8.46 -1.86
CA ASP A 173 6.40 8.21 -3.08
C ASP A 173 5.54 7.56 -4.16
N GLY A 174 4.68 6.60 -3.77
CA GLY A 174 3.75 5.98 -4.69
C GLY A 174 2.66 6.93 -5.19
N LEU A 175 2.24 7.90 -4.38
CA LEU A 175 1.32 8.94 -4.83
C LEU A 175 1.98 9.87 -5.83
N ILE A 176 3.22 10.33 -5.56
CA ILE A 176 4.01 11.16 -6.48
C ILE A 176 4.22 10.42 -7.81
N TYR A 177 4.57 9.14 -7.74
CA TYR A 177 4.69 8.29 -8.93
C TYR A 177 3.39 8.25 -9.76
N ARG A 178 2.23 7.98 -9.12
CA ARG A 178 0.92 7.96 -9.80
C ARG A 178 0.50 9.29 -10.41
N MET A 179 1.00 10.38 -9.87
CA MET A 179 0.79 11.73 -10.43
C MET A 179 1.75 12.05 -11.58
N GLY A 180 2.58 11.09 -12.01
CA GLY A 180 3.57 11.27 -13.06
C GLY A 180 4.77 12.11 -12.62
N GLY A 181 4.99 12.26 -11.30
CA GLY A 181 6.06 13.09 -10.75
C GLY A 181 7.37 12.36 -10.49
N ALA A 182 7.46 11.04 -10.73
CA ALA A 182 8.67 10.26 -10.50
C ALA A 182 9.21 9.67 -11.80
N ASP A 183 10.45 10.03 -12.14
CA ASP A 183 11.14 9.49 -13.32
C ASP A 183 11.72 8.09 -13.07
N GLN A 184 11.87 7.68 -11.81
CA GLN A 184 12.46 6.41 -11.41
C GLN A 184 11.73 5.82 -10.21
N VAL A 185 11.49 4.51 -10.23
CA VAL A 185 10.90 3.78 -9.10
C VAL A 185 11.51 2.39 -8.94
N TYR A 186 11.42 1.85 -7.73
CA TYR A 186 11.83 0.47 -7.45
C TYR A 186 10.61 -0.42 -7.35
N GLY A 187 10.74 -1.64 -7.91
CA GLY A 187 9.67 -2.63 -7.86
C GLY A 187 10.21 -4.05 -7.93
N ARG A 188 9.37 -5.01 -7.56
CA ARG A 188 9.69 -6.44 -7.65
C ARG A 188 8.99 -7.05 -8.87
N VAL A 189 9.74 -7.74 -9.71
CA VAL A 189 9.17 -8.47 -10.83
C VAL A 189 8.43 -9.71 -10.31
N THR A 190 7.11 -9.73 -10.46
CA THR A 190 6.23 -10.81 -9.98
C THR A 190 5.91 -11.85 -11.06
N LYS A 191 5.95 -11.44 -12.33
CA LYS A 191 5.64 -12.31 -13.46
C LYS A 191 6.36 -11.83 -14.72
N VAL A 192 6.82 -12.77 -15.52
CA VAL A 192 7.28 -12.51 -16.91
C VAL A 192 6.22 -13.06 -17.87
N THR A 193 5.65 -12.18 -18.66
CA THR A 193 4.61 -12.53 -19.64
C THR A 193 5.25 -12.93 -20.97
N ASP A 194 6.16 -12.10 -21.45
CA ASP A 194 6.95 -12.36 -22.66
C ASP A 194 8.39 -11.84 -22.49
N GLY A 195 9.23 -11.94 -23.52
CA GLY A 195 10.62 -11.52 -23.46
C GLY A 195 10.81 -10.03 -23.10
N ASP A 196 9.86 -9.18 -23.47
CA ASP A 196 9.89 -7.73 -23.28
C ASP A 196 8.72 -7.18 -22.48
N THR A 197 7.91 -8.04 -21.87
CA THR A 197 6.75 -7.66 -21.07
C THR A 197 6.74 -8.40 -19.75
N VAL A 198 6.76 -7.65 -18.65
CA VAL A 198 6.80 -8.17 -17.28
C VAL A 198 5.71 -7.54 -16.43
N SER A 199 5.36 -8.16 -15.33
CA SER A 199 4.53 -7.56 -14.28
C SER A 199 5.44 -7.19 -13.10
N VAL A 200 5.37 -5.95 -12.67
CA VAL A 200 6.19 -5.44 -11.57
C VAL A 200 5.28 -4.93 -10.47
N GLU A 201 5.55 -5.33 -9.26
CA GLU A 201 4.90 -4.79 -8.07
C GLU A 201 5.65 -3.55 -7.62
N VAL A 202 4.97 -2.41 -7.70
CA VAL A 202 5.46 -1.08 -7.29
C VAL A 202 4.47 -0.53 -6.27
N TYR A 203 4.95 -0.17 -5.08
CA TYR A 203 4.12 0.33 -3.98
C TYR A 203 2.88 -0.55 -3.69
N GLY A 204 3.08 -1.89 -3.66
CA GLY A 204 2.02 -2.87 -3.38
C GLY A 204 1.00 -3.05 -4.51
N GLN A 205 1.27 -2.53 -5.70
CA GLN A 205 0.42 -2.69 -6.88
C GLN A 205 1.16 -3.35 -8.02
N VAL A 206 0.56 -4.40 -8.57
CA VAL A 206 1.12 -5.09 -9.73
C VAL A 206 0.64 -4.41 -11.00
N GLN A 207 1.59 -3.98 -11.83
CA GLN A 207 1.32 -3.32 -13.11
C GLN A 207 2.10 -3.98 -14.24
N PRO A 208 1.55 -4.05 -15.46
CA PRO A 208 2.26 -4.52 -16.63
C PRO A 208 3.27 -3.46 -17.09
N VAL A 209 4.50 -3.90 -17.33
CA VAL A 209 5.59 -3.05 -17.83
C VAL A 209 6.08 -3.61 -19.16
N ARG A 210 6.08 -2.75 -20.19
CA ARG A 210 6.69 -3.02 -21.50
C ARG A 210 8.07 -2.36 -21.56
N LEU A 211 9.08 -3.13 -21.89
CA LEU A 211 10.44 -2.66 -21.98
C LEU A 211 10.62 -1.73 -23.20
N ILE A 212 11.19 -0.56 -22.99
CA ILE A 212 11.42 0.43 -24.05
C ILE A 212 12.57 0.00 -24.95
N GLY A 213 12.40 0.24 -26.24
CA GLY A 213 13.46 0.11 -27.24
C GLY A 213 13.73 -1.32 -27.70
N VAL A 214 13.07 -2.32 -27.10
CA VAL A 214 13.26 -3.73 -27.41
C VAL A 214 11.97 -4.37 -27.92
N ASP A 215 12.10 -5.30 -28.86
CA ASP A 215 11.00 -6.05 -29.43
C ASP A 215 11.40 -7.53 -29.57
N THR A 216 10.87 -8.35 -28.67
CA THR A 216 11.13 -9.80 -28.68
C THR A 216 10.12 -10.52 -29.57
N PRO A 217 10.48 -11.64 -30.20
CA PRO A 217 9.51 -12.44 -30.94
C PRO A 217 8.38 -12.93 -30.01
N GLU A 218 7.13 -12.75 -30.44
CA GLU A 218 5.94 -13.11 -29.67
C GLU A 218 5.76 -14.61 -29.51
N LYS A 219 5.38 -15.07 -28.30
CA LYS A 219 5.06 -16.49 -28.03
C LYS A 219 3.73 -16.91 -28.60
N VAL A 220 2.75 -16.03 -28.55
CA VAL A 220 1.39 -16.27 -29.02
C VAL A 220 0.89 -14.97 -29.66
N ALA A 221 0.82 -14.91 -30.98
CA ALA A 221 0.06 -13.89 -31.68
C ALA A 221 -1.27 -14.51 -32.12
N GLN A 222 -2.38 -13.76 -31.97
CA GLN A 222 -3.66 -14.19 -32.54
C GLN A 222 -3.44 -14.43 -34.04
N ASP A 223 -3.65 -15.68 -34.50
CA ASP A 223 -3.55 -16.12 -35.90
C ASP A 223 -2.15 -16.08 -36.54
N GLN A 224 -1.07 -15.99 -35.76
CA GLN A 224 0.30 -16.12 -36.29
C GLN A 224 1.09 -17.27 -35.64
N PRO A 225 1.99 -17.93 -36.38
CA PRO A 225 2.88 -18.95 -35.80
C PRO A 225 3.78 -18.33 -34.73
N VAL A 226 4.13 -19.12 -33.70
CA VAL A 226 5.08 -18.76 -32.66
C VAL A 226 6.33 -18.17 -33.28
N GLY A 227 6.71 -16.97 -32.87
CA GLY A 227 7.88 -16.28 -33.42
C GLY A 227 9.14 -17.06 -33.16
N CYS A 228 10.00 -17.14 -34.19
CA CYS A 228 11.32 -17.79 -34.05
C CYS A 228 12.08 -17.12 -32.89
N PHE A 229 12.68 -17.93 -32.00
CA PHE A 229 13.45 -17.51 -30.82
C PHE A 229 12.62 -16.88 -29.68
N SER A 230 11.27 -16.91 -29.73
CA SER A 230 10.40 -16.31 -28.71
C SER A 230 10.49 -17.04 -27.36
N ARG A 231 10.65 -18.37 -27.39
CA ARG A 231 10.74 -19.16 -26.14
C ARG A 231 12.06 -18.88 -25.41
N GLU A 232 13.16 -18.75 -26.16
CA GLU A 232 14.50 -18.48 -25.67
C GLU A 232 14.53 -17.06 -25.04
N ALA A 233 14.02 -16.06 -25.74
CA ALA A 233 13.92 -14.69 -25.25
C ALA A 233 13.14 -14.61 -23.93
N SER A 234 11.98 -15.22 -23.90
CA SER A 234 11.15 -15.24 -22.70
C SER A 234 11.74 -16.07 -21.56
N ALA A 235 12.44 -17.18 -21.86
CA ALA A 235 13.14 -17.98 -20.86
C ALA A 235 14.31 -17.20 -20.24
N TYR A 236 15.05 -16.44 -21.05
CA TYR A 236 16.12 -15.56 -20.57
C TYR A 236 15.58 -14.49 -19.64
N THR A 237 14.57 -13.71 -20.07
CA THR A 237 13.93 -12.69 -19.23
C THR A 237 13.39 -13.28 -17.93
N LYS A 238 12.75 -14.45 -17.98
CA LYS A 238 12.26 -15.16 -16.81
C LYS A 238 13.39 -15.56 -15.85
N LYS A 239 14.49 -16.10 -16.39
CA LYS A 239 15.66 -16.50 -15.59
C LYS A 239 16.30 -15.31 -14.89
N VAL A 240 16.37 -14.15 -15.56
CA VAL A 240 17.08 -12.98 -15.05
C VAL A 240 16.20 -12.15 -14.12
N LEU A 241 14.92 -11.94 -14.45
CA LEU A 241 14.07 -10.97 -13.76
C LEU A 241 13.13 -11.55 -12.70
N THR A 242 12.79 -12.85 -12.74
CA THR A 242 11.80 -13.40 -11.79
C THR A 242 12.20 -13.15 -10.34
N ASP A 243 11.28 -12.60 -9.55
CA ASP A 243 11.41 -12.28 -8.12
C ASP A 243 12.53 -11.27 -7.79
N ARG A 244 13.13 -10.63 -8.80
CA ARG A 244 14.15 -9.60 -8.58
C ARG A 244 13.54 -8.24 -8.26
N LEU A 245 14.22 -7.52 -7.38
CA LEU A 245 14.04 -6.09 -7.20
C LEU A 245 14.76 -5.38 -8.35
N VAL A 246 14.07 -4.47 -9.00
CA VAL A 246 14.57 -3.72 -10.16
C VAL A 246 14.30 -2.23 -9.98
N ARG A 247 15.10 -1.39 -10.61
CA ARG A 247 14.80 0.03 -10.80
C ARG A 247 14.17 0.21 -12.18
N LEU A 248 12.99 0.81 -12.21
CA LEU A 248 12.32 1.24 -13.43
C LEU A 248 12.65 2.71 -13.68
N GLU A 249 13.05 3.03 -14.88
CA GLU A 249 13.23 4.39 -15.36
C GLU A 249 12.22 4.67 -16.49
N MET A 250 11.37 5.69 -16.27
CA MET A 250 10.35 6.07 -17.24
C MET A 250 10.98 6.81 -18.43
N PRO A 251 10.31 6.81 -19.59
CA PRO A 251 10.83 7.53 -20.74
C PRO A 251 10.87 9.04 -20.48
N ARG A 252 12.00 9.67 -20.80
CA ARG A 252 12.12 11.15 -20.74
C ARG A 252 11.47 11.84 -21.93
N ILE A 253 11.14 11.09 -22.97
CA ILE A 253 10.57 11.56 -24.24
C ILE A 253 9.44 10.62 -24.62
N GLY A 254 8.26 11.14 -24.88
CA GLY A 254 7.07 10.37 -25.24
C GLY A 254 6.17 10.06 -24.05
N ASP A 255 5.22 9.15 -24.29
CA ASP A 255 4.25 8.72 -23.30
C ASP A 255 4.87 7.73 -22.31
N SER A 256 4.41 7.75 -21.05
CA SER A 256 4.80 6.80 -20.03
C SER A 256 4.00 5.48 -20.10
N GLU A 257 2.97 5.41 -20.91
CA GLU A 257 2.13 4.24 -21.15
C GLU A 257 1.92 4.01 -22.64
N ASP A 258 1.75 2.74 -23.01
CA ASP A 258 1.39 2.39 -24.37
C ASP A 258 -0.14 2.36 -24.60
N ALA A 259 -0.55 2.10 -25.84
CA ALA A 259 -1.96 2.03 -26.23
C ALA A 259 -2.76 0.92 -25.51
N TYR A 260 -2.10 0.00 -24.84
CA TYR A 260 -2.70 -1.11 -24.09
C TYR A 260 -2.70 -0.85 -22.57
N GLY A 261 -2.29 0.33 -22.12
CA GLY A 261 -2.22 0.72 -20.72
C GLY A 261 -1.07 0.04 -19.97
N ARG A 262 0.01 -0.36 -20.67
CA ARG A 262 1.22 -0.89 -20.04
C ARG A 262 2.20 0.25 -19.80
N THR A 263 2.79 0.29 -18.60
CA THR A 263 3.86 1.24 -18.29
C THR A 263 5.08 0.98 -19.17
N LEU A 264 5.59 2.03 -19.78
CA LEU A 264 6.83 2.00 -20.56
C LEU A 264 8.02 2.30 -19.64
N ALA A 265 9.01 1.39 -19.58
CA ALA A 265 10.18 1.61 -18.74
C ALA A 265 11.44 0.94 -19.26
N TYR A 266 12.58 1.49 -18.83
CA TYR A 266 13.86 0.80 -18.82
C TYR A 266 14.00 0.06 -17.50
N ILE A 267 14.56 -1.16 -17.53
CA ILE A 267 14.78 -1.98 -16.34
C ILE A 267 16.26 -2.02 -16.01
N TYR A 268 16.61 -1.58 -14.81
CA TYR A 268 17.97 -1.64 -14.30
C TYR A 268 18.10 -2.67 -13.20
N LEU A 269 19.17 -3.42 -13.24
CA LEU A 269 19.52 -4.47 -12.30
C LEU A 269 20.66 -4.01 -11.38
N ASN A 270 20.61 -4.47 -10.13
CA ASN A 270 21.77 -4.47 -9.25
C ASN A 270 22.54 -5.80 -9.45
N THR A 271 23.67 -5.74 -10.14
CA THR A 271 24.53 -6.90 -10.40
C THR A 271 25.57 -7.10 -9.32
N ASP A 272 26.06 -6.03 -8.71
CA ASP A 272 27.24 -6.04 -7.85
C ASP A 272 26.89 -6.17 -6.36
N ARG A 273 25.59 -6.17 -6.02
CA ARG A 273 25.05 -6.27 -4.66
C ARG A 273 25.49 -5.11 -3.73
N ASP A 274 25.97 -4.02 -4.31
CA ASP A 274 26.40 -2.81 -3.62
C ASP A 274 25.25 -1.80 -3.37
N GLY A 275 24.05 -2.11 -3.87
CA GLY A 275 22.87 -1.24 -3.83
C GLY A 275 22.72 -0.34 -5.05
N SER A 276 23.70 -0.34 -6.00
CA SER A 276 23.58 0.40 -7.25
C SER A 276 22.75 -0.40 -8.29
N TYR A 277 21.94 0.31 -9.07
CA TYR A 277 21.14 -0.24 -10.17
C TYR A 277 21.60 0.43 -11.46
N GLU A 278 22.72 -0.06 -11.99
CA GLU A 278 23.39 0.56 -13.14
C GLU A 278 23.34 -0.29 -14.40
N HIS A 279 23.10 -1.60 -14.25
CA HIS A 279 23.07 -2.51 -15.39
C HIS A 279 21.72 -2.49 -16.10
N LEU A 280 21.67 -2.00 -17.33
CA LEU A 280 20.46 -1.85 -18.15
C LEU A 280 20.09 -3.18 -18.81
N PHE A 281 19.07 -3.87 -18.30
CA PHE A 281 18.62 -5.17 -18.80
C PHE A 281 18.12 -5.14 -20.26
N ASN A 282 17.59 -4.01 -20.70
CA ASN A 282 17.15 -3.84 -22.09
C ASN A 282 18.31 -4.06 -23.09
N GLU A 283 19.52 -3.65 -22.71
CA GLU A 283 20.74 -3.88 -23.53
C GLU A 283 21.06 -5.35 -23.67
N ASP A 284 20.97 -6.13 -22.60
CA ASP A 284 21.20 -7.57 -22.62
C ASP A 284 20.36 -8.27 -23.68
N LEU A 285 19.09 -7.90 -23.78
CA LEU A 285 18.18 -8.52 -24.75
C LEU A 285 18.63 -8.27 -26.19
N ILE A 286 19.20 -7.10 -26.47
CA ILE A 286 19.67 -6.73 -27.80
C ILE A 286 21.05 -7.36 -28.06
N GLU A 287 21.99 -7.17 -27.14
CA GLU A 287 23.38 -7.64 -27.31
C GLU A 287 23.50 -9.17 -27.47
N LEU A 288 22.66 -9.90 -26.71
CA LEU A 288 22.59 -11.36 -26.76
C LEU A 288 21.67 -11.88 -27.88
N GLY A 289 21.06 -10.98 -28.65
CA GLY A 289 20.21 -11.33 -29.79
C GLY A 289 18.86 -11.94 -29.38
N PHE A 290 18.31 -11.60 -28.24
CA PHE A 290 16.95 -12.00 -27.84
C PHE A 290 15.87 -11.05 -28.36
N ALA A 291 16.24 -9.81 -28.69
CA ALA A 291 15.31 -8.78 -29.16
C ALA A 291 15.84 -8.06 -30.41
N ARG A 292 14.91 -7.48 -31.15
CA ARG A 292 15.18 -6.44 -32.14
C ARG A 292 15.04 -5.08 -31.47
N THR A 293 15.57 -4.02 -32.12
CA THR A 293 15.29 -2.64 -31.71
C THR A 293 13.96 -2.17 -32.27
N THR A 294 13.28 -1.28 -31.52
CA THR A 294 12.06 -0.62 -32.00
C THR A 294 12.39 0.61 -32.86
N THR A 295 11.49 1.01 -33.74
CA THR A 295 11.65 2.19 -34.61
C THR A 295 11.32 3.50 -33.90
N PHE A 296 10.73 3.44 -32.69
CA PHE A 296 10.32 4.63 -31.94
C PHE A 296 11.52 5.41 -31.42
N SER A 297 11.35 6.73 -31.25
CA SER A 297 12.36 7.58 -30.62
C SER A 297 12.40 7.34 -29.12
N HIS A 298 13.59 7.06 -28.58
CA HIS A 298 13.81 6.85 -27.15
C HIS A 298 15.27 7.21 -26.76
N THR A 299 15.54 7.33 -25.47
CA THR A 299 16.82 7.85 -24.95
C THR A 299 18.04 7.09 -25.47
N TYR A 300 17.99 5.75 -25.46
CA TYR A 300 19.13 4.88 -25.79
C TYR A 300 19.10 4.37 -27.25
N ARG A 301 18.35 5.00 -28.14
CA ARG A 301 18.17 4.50 -29.52
C ARG A 301 19.47 4.24 -30.26
N ARG A 302 20.43 5.18 -30.22
CA ARG A 302 21.71 5.02 -30.95
C ARG A 302 22.55 3.87 -30.40
N GLU A 303 22.56 3.72 -29.09
CA GLU A 303 23.26 2.66 -28.39
C GLU A 303 22.66 1.30 -28.70
N PHE A 304 21.34 1.18 -28.64
CA PHE A 304 20.63 -0.05 -28.98
C PHE A 304 20.81 -0.48 -30.45
N GLU A 305 20.81 0.48 -31.37
CA GLU A 305 21.13 0.19 -32.77
C GLU A 305 22.56 -0.33 -32.94
N HIS A 306 23.55 0.24 -32.27
CA HIS A 306 24.92 -0.25 -32.30
C HIS A 306 25.06 -1.68 -31.72
N LEU A 307 24.41 -1.95 -30.60
CA LEU A 307 24.37 -3.29 -30.00
C LEU A 307 23.70 -4.31 -30.94
N ARG A 308 22.60 -3.92 -31.59
CA ARG A 308 21.89 -4.75 -32.58
C ARG A 308 22.83 -5.10 -33.77
N GLU A 309 23.49 -4.08 -34.34
CA GLU A 309 24.44 -4.30 -35.45
C GLU A 309 25.56 -5.25 -35.05
N GLY A 310 26.08 -5.13 -33.85
CA GLY A 310 27.09 -6.04 -33.31
C GLY A 310 26.55 -7.47 -33.12
N ALA A 311 25.33 -7.62 -32.60
CA ALA A 311 24.68 -8.94 -32.43
C ALA A 311 24.40 -9.61 -33.78
N GLU A 312 23.91 -8.85 -34.77
CA GLU A 312 23.64 -9.32 -36.13
C GLU A 312 24.92 -9.75 -36.83
N ALA A 313 26.00 -8.98 -36.77
CA ALA A 313 27.28 -9.31 -37.36
C ALA A 313 27.90 -10.59 -36.76
N ARG A 314 27.68 -10.84 -35.47
CA ARG A 314 28.13 -12.08 -34.79
C ARG A 314 27.20 -13.26 -35.01
N GLY A 315 25.99 -13.05 -35.57
CA GLY A 315 24.99 -14.09 -35.74
C GLY A 315 24.49 -14.70 -34.42
N VAL A 316 24.41 -13.91 -33.35
CA VAL A 316 23.99 -14.41 -32.05
C VAL A 316 22.46 -14.35 -31.88
N GLY A 317 21.94 -15.30 -31.10
CA GLY A 317 20.52 -15.38 -30.78
C GLY A 317 19.63 -15.51 -32.01
N LEU A 318 18.62 -14.71 -32.14
CA LEU A 318 17.66 -14.71 -33.25
C LEU A 318 18.32 -14.45 -34.62
N TRP A 319 19.47 -13.75 -34.63
CA TRP A 319 20.18 -13.42 -35.88
C TRP A 319 20.87 -14.61 -36.54
N GLY A 320 21.28 -15.60 -35.74
CA GLY A 320 21.84 -16.84 -36.26
C GLY A 320 20.84 -18.00 -36.35
N ALA A 321 19.83 -18.01 -35.44
CA ALA A 321 18.90 -19.13 -35.35
C ALA A 321 17.66 -18.99 -36.26
N CYS A 322 17.29 -17.74 -36.61
CA CYS A 322 16.08 -17.50 -37.39
C CYS A 322 16.41 -17.24 -38.87
N PRO A 323 15.59 -17.79 -39.81
CA PRO A 323 15.76 -17.47 -41.21
C PRO A 323 15.65 -15.96 -41.41
N SER A 324 16.63 -15.36 -42.10
CA SER A 324 16.56 -13.97 -42.51
C SER A 324 15.25 -13.76 -43.28
N ARG A 325 14.38 -12.85 -42.83
CA ARG A 325 13.27 -12.38 -43.67
C ARG A 325 13.92 -11.79 -44.91
N GLN A 326 13.84 -12.51 -46.03
CA GLN A 326 14.02 -11.86 -47.32
C GLN A 326 12.98 -10.77 -47.44
N PRO A 327 13.34 -9.58 -47.96
CA PRO A 327 12.50 -8.43 -48.06
C PRO A 327 11.19 -8.68 -48.77
#